data_61853022fdda1582e06417f0818a7773
#
_entry.id   61853022fdda1582e06417f0818a7773
#
_cell.length_a   1.000
_cell.length_b   1.000
_cell.length_c   1.000
_cell.angle_alpha   90.00
_cell.angle_beta   90.00
_cell.angle_gamma   90.00
#
_symmetry.space_group_name_H-M   'P 1'
#
loop_
_entity.id
_entity.type
_entity.pdbx_description
1 polymer ?
#
loop_
_entity_poly.entity_id
_entity_poly.type
_entity_poly.pdbx_seq_one_letter_code
_entity_poly.pdbx_strand_id
1 'polypeptide(L)' 'MNQNILDTINKLISEKKVDEAQFNLSKLGQEFHKNPEYLYLRAKVFYLNKLYYLAIDTLLISLEF' A
#
# COMPACT_ATOMS: atom_id res chain seq x y z
N MET A 1 -14.39 -7.30 -6.31
CA MET A 1 -13.61 -8.32 -5.60
C MET A 1 -12.26 -7.79 -5.14
N ASN A 2 -11.45 -7.31 -6.09
CA ASN A 2 -10.13 -6.81 -5.72
C ASN A 2 -10.19 -5.60 -4.81
N GLN A 3 -11.25 -4.81 -4.92
CA GLN A 3 -11.42 -3.63 -4.08
C GLN A 3 -11.56 -4.02 -2.61
N ASN A 4 -12.15 -5.19 -2.33
CA ASN A 4 -12.32 -5.63 -0.95
C ASN A 4 -10.99 -5.89 -0.25
N ILE A 5 -9.98 -6.41 -0.98
CA ILE A 5 -8.68 -6.66 -0.38
C ILE A 5 -7.98 -5.33 -0.06
N LEU A 6 -8.12 -4.33 -0.92
CA LEU A 6 -7.55 -3.02 -0.65
C LEU A 6 -8.22 -2.35 0.55
N ASP A 7 -9.54 -2.50 0.66
CA ASP A 7 -10.28 -1.98 1.82
C ASP A 7 -9.80 -2.64 3.11
N THR A 8 -9.58 -3.95 3.07
CA THR A 8 -9.08 -4.68 4.22
C THR A 8 -7.70 -4.18 4.64
N ILE A 9 -6.82 -3.97 3.66
CA ILE A 9 -5.47 -3.46 3.93
C ILE A 9 -5.54 -2.06 4.54
N ASN A 10 -6.40 -1.19 3.99
CA ASN A 10 -6.56 0.14 4.51
C ASN A 10 -7.04 0.11 5.97
N LYS A 11 -7.94 -0.79 6.29
CA LYS A 11 -8.43 -0.96 7.66
C LYS A 11 -7.30 -1.41 8.59
N LEU A 12 -6.48 -2.36 8.14
CA LEU A 12 -5.34 -2.82 8.93
C LEU A 12 -4.38 -1.67 9.22
N ILE A 13 -4.15 -0.83 8.22
CA ILE A 13 -3.28 0.33 8.40
C ILE A 13 -3.87 1.30 9.43
N SER A 14 -5.17 1.57 9.35
CA SER A 14 -5.82 2.49 10.28
C SER A 14 -5.83 1.94 11.71
N GLU A 15 -5.77 0.62 11.87
CA GLU A 15 -5.67 -0.03 13.17
C GLU A 15 -4.22 -0.21 13.61
N LYS A 16 -3.28 0.33 12.83
CA LYS A 16 -1.84 0.25 13.07
C LYS A 16 -1.29 -1.17 13.04
N LYS A 17 -1.98 -2.06 12.34
CA LYS A 17 -1.51 -3.43 12.13
C LYS A 17 -0.65 -3.47 10.88
N VAL A 18 0.48 -2.78 10.93
CA VAL A 18 1.33 -2.53 9.76
C VAL A 18 1.90 -3.82 9.19
N ASP A 19 2.33 -4.74 10.05
CA ASP A 19 2.93 -5.99 9.60
C ASP A 19 1.92 -6.82 8.80
N GLU A 20 0.67 -6.88 9.28
CA GLU A 20 -0.38 -7.60 8.58
C GLU A 20 -0.72 -6.91 7.25
N ALA A 21 -0.78 -5.59 7.25
CA ALA A 21 -1.04 -4.84 6.04
C ALA A 21 0.05 -5.09 5.01
N GLN A 22 1.30 -5.05 5.44
CA GLN A 22 2.43 -5.29 4.54
C GLN A 22 2.39 -6.71 3.97
N PHE A 23 2.06 -7.69 4.80
CA PHE A 23 1.96 -9.07 4.35
C PHE A 23 0.88 -9.21 3.28
N ASN A 24 -0.28 -8.60 3.50
CA ASN A 24 -1.35 -8.65 2.52
C ASN A 24 -0.99 -7.93 1.23
N LEU A 25 -0.30 -6.80 1.32
CA LEU A 25 0.16 -6.09 0.12
C LEU A 25 1.12 -6.95 -0.70
N SER A 26 2.01 -7.70 -0.02
CA SER A 26 2.99 -8.51 -0.72
C SER A 26 2.37 -9.68 -1.48
N LYS A 27 1.15 -10.06 -1.13
CA LYS A 27 0.45 -11.15 -1.81
C LYS A 27 -0.26 -10.71 -3.09
N LEU A 28 -0.40 -9.40 -3.30
CA LEU A 28 -1.12 -8.91 -4.47
C LEU A 28 -0.28 -9.08 -5.73
N GLY A 29 -0.94 -9.46 -6.81
CA GLY A 29 -0.27 -9.71 -8.08
C GLY A 29 0.10 -8.43 -8.82
N GLN A 30 0.72 -8.61 -9.98
CA GLN A 30 1.19 -7.49 -10.78
C GLN A 30 0.06 -6.59 -11.28
N GLU A 31 -1.15 -7.09 -11.31
CA GLU A 31 -2.30 -6.29 -11.74
C GLU A 31 -2.53 -5.08 -10.86
N PHE A 32 -2.00 -5.10 -9.64
CA PHE A 32 -2.15 -3.98 -8.72
C PHE A 32 -1.02 -2.96 -8.82
N HIS A 33 0.08 -3.28 -9.49
CA HIS A 33 1.26 -2.41 -9.49
C HIS A 33 1.01 -1.03 -10.08
N LYS A 34 0.00 -0.88 -10.93
CA LYS A 34 -0.36 0.42 -11.52
C LYS A 34 -1.62 1.00 -10.93
N ASN A 35 -2.15 0.38 -9.89
CA ASN A 35 -3.36 0.86 -9.22
C ASN A 35 -2.97 1.97 -8.24
N PRO A 36 -3.49 3.21 -8.41
CA PRO A 36 -3.12 4.31 -7.51
C PRO A 36 -3.44 4.04 -6.05
N GLU A 37 -4.57 3.35 -5.78
CA GLU A 37 -4.94 3.05 -4.41
C GLU A 37 -3.95 2.06 -3.78
N TYR A 38 -3.54 1.04 -4.53
CA TYR A 38 -2.51 0.11 -4.07
C TYR A 38 -1.21 0.84 -3.74
N LEU A 39 -0.78 1.72 -4.65
CA LEU A 39 0.46 2.47 -4.45
C LEU A 39 0.35 3.39 -3.24
N TYR A 40 -0.79 4.01 -3.05
CA TYR A 40 -1.02 4.86 -1.89
C TYR A 40 -0.92 4.07 -0.58
N LEU A 41 -1.56 2.89 -0.52
CA LEU A 41 -1.51 2.05 0.67
C LEU A 41 -0.09 1.56 0.94
N ARG A 42 0.63 1.21 -0.12
CA ARG A 42 2.01 0.79 0.01
C ARG A 42 2.88 1.91 0.57
N ALA A 43 2.66 3.14 0.08
CA ALA A 43 3.39 4.29 0.61
C ALA A 43 3.08 4.52 2.08
N LYS A 44 1.83 4.34 2.49
CA LYS A 44 1.46 4.49 3.90
C LYS A 44 2.19 3.47 4.77
N VAL A 45 2.31 2.23 4.31
CA VAL A 45 3.04 1.20 5.05
C VAL A 45 4.51 1.59 5.18
N PHE A 46 5.13 2.04 4.09
CA PHE A 46 6.52 2.50 4.16
C PHE A 46 6.67 3.64 5.16
N TYR A 47 5.75 4.59 5.11
CA TYR A 47 5.80 5.74 6.01
C TYR A 47 5.71 5.30 7.48
N LEU A 48 4.80 4.37 7.78
CA LEU A 48 4.62 3.89 9.15
C LEU A 48 5.82 3.09 9.64
N ASN A 49 6.57 2.49 8.70
CA ASN A 49 7.83 1.81 9.03
C ASN A 49 9.02 2.76 8.99
N LYS A 50 8.79 4.06 8.86
CA LYS A 50 9.81 5.10 8.82
C LYS A 50 10.75 4.99 7.62
N LEU A 51 10.28 4.35 6.57
CA LEU A 51 11.01 4.23 5.31
C LEU A 51 10.57 5.34 4.37
N TYR A 52 10.87 6.58 4.75
CA TYR A 52 10.30 7.76 4.11
C TYR A 52 10.69 7.91 2.65
N TYR A 53 11.92 7.55 2.29
CA TYR A 53 12.34 7.67 0.89
C TYR A 53 11.55 6.72 -0.01
N LEU A 54 11.31 5.51 0.48
CA LEU A 54 10.52 4.54 -0.27
C LEU A 54 9.07 4.99 -0.38
N ALA A 55 8.54 5.62 0.66
CA ALA A 55 7.17 6.16 0.63
C ALA A 55 7.06 7.25 -0.43
N ILE A 56 8.03 8.17 -0.48
CA ILE A 56 8.03 9.25 -1.45
C ILE A 56 8.14 8.70 -2.86
N ASP A 57 9.05 7.75 -3.09
CA ASP A 57 9.22 7.15 -4.41
C ASP A 57 7.92 6.48 -4.87
N THR A 58 7.25 5.76 -3.98
CA THR A 58 6.01 5.08 -4.31
C THR A 58 4.92 6.08 -4.68
N LEU A 59 4.82 7.20 -3.96
CA LEU A 59 3.84 8.24 -4.27
C LEU A 59 4.14 8.91 -5.60
N LEU A 60 5.42 9.11 -5.92
CA LEU A 60 5.79 9.69 -7.21
C LEU A 60 5.37 8.78 -8.36
N ILE A 61 5.54 7.48 -8.19
CA ILE A 61 5.09 6.51 -9.19
C ILE A 61 3.56 6.60 -9.36
N SER A 62 2.83 6.75 -8.25
CA SER A 62 1.37 6.80 -8.31
C SER A 62 0.86 8.02 -9.08
N LEU A 63 1.64 9.10 -9.14
CA LEU A 63 1.24 10.29 -9.87
C LEU A 63 1.29 10.09 -11.38
N GLU A 64 1.95 9.03 -11.85
CA GLU A 64 2.04 8.72 -13.27
C GLU A 64 0.82 7.96 -13.77
N PHE A 65 -0.01 7.50 -12.90
CA PHE A 65 -1.19 6.71 -13.22
C PHE A 65 -2.45 7.37 -12.67
#